data_8c1eee22756b5d34a31797750db98b93
#
_entry.id   8c1eee22756b5d34a31797750db98b93
#
_cell.length_a   1.000
_cell.length_b   1.000
_cell.length_c   1.000
_cell.angle_alpha   90.00
_cell.angle_beta   90.00
_cell.angle_gamma   90.00
#
_symmetry.space_group_name_H-M   'P 1'
#
loop_
_entity.id
_entity.type
_entity.pdbx_description
1 polymer ?
#
loop_
_entity_poly.entity_id
_entity_poly.type
_entity_poly.pdbx_seq_one_letter_code
_entity_poly.pdbx_strand_id
1 'polypeptide(L)'
;MVPTDSDNNPDKRSRAKPENYLENWIERQSLVESMIPVIGKWHRNNVRILLYGNPLMNLSVIEIMQLHRKVREVEANELSEYETSLVLAAIDKLDVGPCQIDIGILAAGFMFDDKGLNIDEFVHSQIKDVIGAHDPILDSPQDLVLFGFGRIGRSVSYTHLRAPRDPNRSR
;
A
#
# COMPACT_ATOMS: atom_id res chain seq x y z
N MET A 1 -11.64 -8.30 37.31
CA MET A 1 -11.92 -7.34 36.21
C MET A 1 -12.14 -8.23 34.99
N VAL A 2 -13.39 -8.41 34.58
CA VAL A 2 -13.79 -9.30 33.44
C VAL A 2 -13.48 -8.50 32.17
N PRO A 3 -12.80 -9.09 31.16
CA PRO A 3 -12.63 -8.41 29.87
C PRO A 3 -14.00 -8.20 29.25
N THR A 4 -14.33 -6.98 28.89
CA THR A 4 -15.56 -6.66 28.15
C THR A 4 -15.42 -7.19 26.72
N ASP A 5 -16.39 -7.99 26.31
CA ASP A 5 -16.58 -8.57 24.97
C ASP A 5 -16.77 -7.53 23.84
N SER A 6 -15.86 -6.57 23.70
CA SER A 6 -15.89 -5.60 22.59
C SER A 6 -15.10 -6.07 21.36
N ASP A 7 -14.52 -7.28 21.39
CA ASP A 7 -13.65 -7.82 20.34
C ASP A 7 -14.35 -8.75 19.33
N ASN A 8 -15.65 -8.64 19.15
CA ASN A 8 -16.38 -9.54 18.25
C ASN A 8 -16.54 -8.95 16.83
N ASN A 9 -15.52 -8.23 16.33
CA ASN A 9 -15.47 -7.85 14.94
C ASN A 9 -14.92 -9.03 14.11
N PRO A 10 -15.69 -9.64 13.19
CA PRO A 10 -15.27 -10.81 12.40
C PRO A 10 -14.06 -10.51 11.51
N ASP A 11 -13.76 -9.24 11.25
CA ASP A 11 -12.62 -8.80 10.45
C ASP A 11 -11.31 -8.70 11.26
N LYS A 12 -11.39 -8.81 12.59
CA LYS A 12 -10.21 -8.82 13.49
C LYS A 12 -9.87 -10.25 13.90
N ARG A 13 -8.74 -10.77 13.44
CA ARG A 13 -8.28 -12.11 13.79
C ARG A 13 -7.30 -12.12 14.96
N SER A 14 -7.42 -13.13 15.83
CA SER A 14 -6.40 -13.42 16.84
C SER A 14 -5.19 -14.15 16.20
N ARG A 15 -4.00 -13.96 16.75
CA ARG A 15 -2.80 -14.68 16.29
C ARG A 15 -3.02 -16.19 16.33
N ALA A 16 -2.53 -16.90 15.30
CA ALA A 16 -2.49 -18.35 15.27
C ALA A 16 -1.59 -18.89 16.40
N LYS A 17 -2.04 -19.99 17.01
CA LYS A 17 -1.26 -20.69 18.04
C LYS A 17 -0.02 -21.35 17.42
N PRO A 18 1.08 -21.53 18.20
CA PRO A 18 2.32 -22.14 17.70
C PRO A 18 2.17 -23.50 17.03
N GLU A 19 1.23 -24.32 17.47
CA GLU A 19 0.96 -25.65 16.91
C GLU A 19 0.48 -25.62 15.46
N ASN A 20 -0.03 -24.48 14.97
CA ASN A 20 -0.60 -24.33 13.62
C ASN A 20 0.28 -23.48 12.69
N TYR A 21 1.59 -23.39 12.98
CA TYR A 21 2.46 -22.50 12.20
C TYR A 21 2.54 -22.83 10.71
N LEU A 22 2.58 -24.09 10.34
CA LEU A 22 2.67 -24.49 8.93
C LEU A 22 1.39 -24.14 8.18
N GLU A 23 0.23 -24.46 8.76
CA GLU A 23 -1.07 -24.14 8.18
C GLU A 23 -1.24 -22.62 8.05
N ASN A 24 -0.90 -21.89 9.11
CA ASN A 24 -0.93 -20.44 9.10
C ASN A 24 0.02 -19.84 8.05
N TRP A 25 1.21 -20.43 7.87
CA TRP A 25 2.16 -19.98 6.86
C TRP A 25 1.61 -20.18 5.45
N ILE A 26 1.03 -21.36 5.15
CA ILE A 26 0.41 -21.67 3.85
C ILE A 26 -0.78 -20.73 3.58
N GLU A 27 -1.61 -20.47 4.58
CA GLU A 27 -2.76 -19.58 4.46
C GLU A 27 -2.30 -18.14 4.15
N ARG A 28 -1.30 -17.63 4.85
CA ARG A 28 -0.72 -16.30 4.62
C ARG A 28 -0.06 -16.19 3.24
N GLN A 29 0.64 -17.25 2.80
CA GLN A 29 1.20 -17.31 1.45
C GLN A 29 0.09 -17.21 0.40
N SER A 30 -0.98 -17.98 0.54
CA SER A 30 -2.12 -17.96 -0.37
C SER A 30 -2.80 -16.59 -0.42
N LEU A 31 -2.93 -15.90 0.72
CA LEU A 31 -3.44 -14.53 0.78
C LEU A 31 -2.56 -13.58 -0.04
N VAL A 32 -1.24 -13.62 0.17
CA VAL A 32 -0.30 -12.76 -0.58
C VAL A 32 -0.32 -13.07 -2.07
N GLU A 33 -0.41 -14.36 -2.45
CA GLU A 33 -0.57 -14.75 -3.86
C GLU A 33 -1.82 -14.11 -4.49
N SER A 34 -2.92 -14.04 -3.76
CA SER A 34 -4.16 -13.39 -4.22
C SER A 34 -4.04 -11.86 -4.32
N MET A 35 -3.17 -11.23 -3.52
CA MET A 35 -2.96 -9.77 -3.55
C MET A 35 -2.19 -9.30 -4.79
N ILE A 36 -1.27 -10.10 -5.33
CA ILE A 36 -0.37 -9.71 -6.42
C ILE A 36 -1.12 -9.21 -7.67
N PRO A 37 -2.13 -9.93 -8.20
CA PRO A 37 -2.86 -9.45 -9.38
C PRO A 37 -3.62 -8.15 -9.12
N VAL A 38 -4.12 -7.95 -7.90
CA VAL A 38 -4.83 -6.72 -7.49
C VAL A 38 -3.86 -5.55 -7.43
N ILE A 39 -2.68 -5.73 -6.82
CA ILE A 39 -1.61 -4.73 -6.80
C ILE A 39 -1.21 -4.35 -8.24
N GLY A 40 -1.04 -5.32 -9.11
CA GLY A 40 -0.72 -5.10 -10.52
C GLY A 40 -1.82 -4.36 -11.29
N LYS A 41 -3.11 -4.65 -11.02
CA LYS A 41 -4.26 -3.92 -11.57
C LYS A 41 -4.20 -2.44 -11.17
N TRP A 42 -4.04 -2.15 -9.89
CA TRP A 42 -4.00 -0.78 -9.38
C TRP A 42 -2.78 0.00 -9.89
N HIS A 43 -1.63 -0.65 -10.00
CA HIS A 43 -0.44 -0.01 -10.58
C HIS A 43 -0.67 0.46 -12.03
N ARG A 44 -1.36 -0.34 -12.85
CA ARG A 44 -1.72 0.07 -14.22
C ARG A 44 -2.68 1.26 -14.26
N ASN A 45 -3.48 1.45 -13.21
CA ASN A 45 -4.38 2.59 -13.03
C ASN A 45 -3.71 3.78 -12.33
N ASN A 46 -2.37 3.81 -12.27
CA ASN A 46 -1.59 4.85 -11.58
C ASN A 46 -1.85 4.95 -10.07
N VAL A 47 -2.36 3.90 -9.45
CA VAL A 47 -2.47 3.79 -8.00
C VAL A 47 -1.32 2.96 -7.46
N ARG A 48 -0.53 3.53 -6.56
CA ARG A 48 0.59 2.83 -5.91
C ARG A 48 0.15 2.28 -4.57
N ILE A 49 0.22 0.97 -4.42
CA ILE A 49 -0.05 0.29 -3.15
C ILE A 49 1.26 0.16 -2.37
N LEU A 50 1.24 0.66 -1.14
CA LEU A 50 2.39 0.68 -0.23
C LEU A 50 2.08 -0.13 1.04
N LEU A 51 3.14 -0.56 1.72
CA LEU A 51 3.12 -1.11 3.08
C LEU A 51 4.16 -0.34 3.92
N TYR A 52 3.70 0.54 4.79
CA TYR A 52 4.54 1.46 5.57
C TYR A 52 5.61 2.14 4.71
N GLY A 53 5.14 2.82 3.66
CA GLY A 53 5.99 3.55 2.72
C GLY A 53 6.74 2.69 1.70
N ASN A 54 6.75 1.36 1.83
CA ASN A 54 7.43 0.46 0.90
C ASN A 54 6.48 0.03 -0.22
N PRO A 55 6.82 0.25 -1.51
CA PRO A 55 5.98 -0.15 -2.63
C PRO A 55 5.92 -1.68 -2.75
N LEU A 56 4.71 -2.22 -2.95
CA LEU A 56 4.48 -3.66 -3.10
C LEU A 56 4.61 -4.14 -4.55
N MET A 57 4.66 -3.23 -5.51
CA MET A 57 4.79 -3.60 -6.92
C MET A 57 6.13 -4.27 -7.21
N ASN A 58 6.09 -5.34 -8.01
CA ASN A 58 7.25 -6.17 -8.40
C ASN A 58 7.91 -6.98 -7.27
N LEU A 59 7.29 -7.06 -6.10
CA LEU A 59 7.74 -7.97 -5.05
C LEU A 59 7.16 -9.37 -5.27
N SER A 60 7.96 -10.38 -4.96
CA SER A 60 7.51 -11.76 -4.88
C SER A 60 6.67 -12.00 -3.61
N VAL A 61 5.95 -13.12 -3.57
CA VAL A 61 5.18 -13.55 -2.37
C VAL A 61 6.04 -13.55 -1.12
N ILE A 62 7.23 -14.12 -1.21
CA ILE A 62 8.15 -14.21 -0.05
C ILE A 62 8.63 -12.83 0.40
N GLU A 63 8.94 -11.93 -0.53
CA GLU A 63 9.36 -10.57 -0.18
C GLU A 63 8.24 -9.78 0.48
N ILE A 64 6.99 -9.93 0.03
CA ILE A 64 5.83 -9.30 0.68
C ILE A 64 5.64 -9.83 2.10
N MET A 65 5.73 -11.15 2.31
CA MET A 65 5.66 -11.76 3.65
C MET A 65 6.81 -11.31 4.56
N GLN A 66 8.03 -11.23 4.02
CA GLN A 66 9.19 -10.70 4.76
C GLN A 66 9.01 -9.23 5.14
N LEU A 67 8.44 -8.43 4.23
CA LEU A 67 8.14 -7.03 4.50
C LEU A 67 7.12 -6.87 5.63
N HIS A 68 6.04 -7.65 5.65
CA HIS A 68 5.09 -7.67 6.76
C HIS A 68 5.76 -8.03 8.09
N ARG A 69 6.63 -9.05 8.07
CA ARG A 69 7.39 -9.40 9.26
C ARG A 69 8.27 -8.25 9.76
N LYS A 70 9.01 -7.62 8.84
CA LYS A 70 9.87 -6.47 9.16
C LYS A 70 9.06 -5.31 9.74
N VAL A 71 7.91 -4.99 9.13
CA VAL A 71 7.02 -3.93 9.62
C VAL A 71 6.54 -4.23 11.03
N ARG A 72 6.09 -5.45 11.33
CA ARG A 72 5.70 -5.83 12.70
C ARG A 72 6.82 -5.63 13.72
N GLU A 73 8.05 -5.97 13.34
CA GLU A 73 9.22 -5.83 14.22
C GLU A 73 9.58 -4.35 14.46
N VAL A 74 9.49 -3.50 13.42
CA VAL A 74 9.87 -2.08 13.50
C VAL A 74 8.79 -1.24 14.18
N GLU A 75 7.53 -1.45 13.81
CA GLU A 75 6.39 -0.67 14.30
C GLU A 75 5.80 -1.24 15.60
N ALA A 76 6.36 -2.36 16.10
CA ALA A 76 5.88 -3.05 17.30
C ALA A 76 4.36 -3.30 17.30
N ASN A 77 3.80 -3.61 16.13
CA ASN A 77 2.37 -3.88 15.93
C ASN A 77 2.11 -5.35 15.57
N GLU A 78 0.83 -5.73 15.51
CA GLU A 78 0.41 -7.08 15.17
C GLU A 78 -0.06 -7.24 13.71
N LEU A 79 0.22 -6.25 12.86
CA LEU A 79 -0.20 -6.25 11.47
C LEU A 79 0.25 -7.52 10.73
N SER A 80 -0.67 -8.15 10.04
CA SER A 80 -0.41 -9.33 9.22
C SER A 80 -0.98 -9.20 7.81
N GLU A 81 -0.72 -10.20 7.00
CA GLU A 81 -1.23 -10.30 5.63
C GLU A 81 -2.75 -10.40 5.58
N TYR A 82 -3.40 -10.84 6.68
CA TYR A 82 -4.87 -10.89 6.79
C TYR A 82 -5.48 -9.50 6.74
N GLU A 83 -5.04 -8.62 7.61
CA GLU A 83 -5.58 -7.27 7.72
C GLU A 83 -5.32 -6.47 6.44
N THR A 84 -4.13 -6.58 5.89
CA THR A 84 -3.78 -5.87 4.65
C THR A 84 -4.51 -6.42 3.43
N SER A 85 -4.80 -7.72 3.37
CA SER A 85 -5.60 -8.32 2.30
C SER A 85 -7.05 -7.85 2.33
N LEU A 86 -7.64 -7.73 3.53
CA LEU A 86 -9.00 -7.19 3.70
C LEU A 86 -9.08 -5.73 3.23
N VAL A 87 -8.11 -4.90 3.63
CA VAL A 87 -8.03 -3.50 3.18
C VAL A 87 -7.90 -3.44 1.66
N LEU A 88 -7.01 -4.25 1.07
CA LEU A 88 -6.82 -4.28 -0.38
C LEU A 88 -8.09 -4.71 -1.12
N ALA A 89 -8.81 -5.71 -0.58
CA ALA A 89 -10.08 -6.17 -1.12
C ALA A 89 -11.19 -5.09 -1.01
N ALA A 90 -11.19 -4.31 0.06
CA ALA A 90 -12.11 -3.17 0.21
C ALA A 90 -11.81 -2.08 -0.81
N ILE A 91 -10.53 -1.74 -1.02
CA ILE A 91 -10.09 -0.78 -2.06
C ILE A 91 -10.50 -1.27 -3.45
N ASP A 92 -10.41 -2.59 -3.72
CA ASP A 92 -10.70 -3.15 -5.06
C ASP A 92 -12.18 -3.03 -5.47
N LYS A 93 -13.07 -2.76 -4.52
CA LYS A 93 -14.50 -2.48 -4.76
C LYS A 93 -14.77 -1.01 -5.12
N LEU A 94 -13.79 -0.12 -4.94
CA LEU A 94 -13.95 1.32 -5.10
C LEU A 94 -13.39 1.80 -6.44
N ASP A 95 -13.92 2.92 -6.91
CA ASP A 95 -13.40 3.62 -8.08
C ASP A 95 -12.38 4.68 -7.63
N VAL A 96 -11.11 4.29 -7.57
CA VAL A 96 -10.03 5.12 -7.03
C VAL A 96 -9.21 5.75 -8.14
N GLY A 97 -9.03 7.06 -8.08
CA GLY A 97 -8.17 7.81 -8.99
C GLY A 97 -6.67 7.68 -8.68
N PRO A 98 -5.80 8.24 -9.55
CA PRO A 98 -4.35 8.15 -9.41
C PRO A 98 -3.87 8.69 -8.05
N CYS A 99 -3.27 7.82 -7.22
CA CYS A 99 -2.81 8.18 -5.88
C CYS A 99 -1.79 7.18 -5.32
N GLN A 100 -1.40 7.39 -4.07
CA GLN A 100 -0.64 6.42 -3.28
C GLN A 100 -1.46 6.03 -2.06
N ILE A 101 -1.63 4.72 -1.85
CA ILE A 101 -2.40 4.18 -0.72
C ILE A 101 -1.49 3.24 0.07
N ASP A 102 -1.33 3.53 1.35
CA ASP A 102 -0.60 2.66 2.26
C ASP A 102 -1.58 1.73 2.99
N ILE A 103 -1.65 0.48 2.52
CA ILE A 103 -2.56 -0.51 3.10
C ILE A 103 -2.14 -0.95 4.50
N GLY A 104 -0.86 -0.81 4.85
CA GLY A 104 -0.38 -1.12 6.19
C GLY A 104 -0.87 -0.11 7.22
N ILE A 105 -0.78 1.18 6.90
CA ILE A 105 -1.28 2.26 7.77
C ILE A 105 -2.81 2.17 7.90
N LEU A 106 -3.53 1.90 6.81
CA LEU A 106 -4.98 1.72 6.86
C LEU A 106 -5.38 0.51 7.71
N ALA A 107 -4.71 -0.64 7.53
CA ALA A 107 -5.01 -1.84 8.29
C ALA A 107 -4.71 -1.65 9.79
N ALA A 108 -3.57 -1.02 10.13
CA ALA A 108 -3.27 -0.68 11.51
C ALA A 108 -4.32 0.29 12.09
N GLY A 109 -4.72 1.32 11.34
CA GLY A 109 -5.78 2.24 11.74
C GLY A 109 -7.10 1.53 12.01
N PHE A 110 -7.48 0.55 11.17
CA PHE A 110 -8.69 -0.24 11.37
C PHE A 110 -8.63 -1.12 12.64
N MET A 111 -7.46 -1.71 12.93
CA MET A 111 -7.28 -2.52 14.15
C MET A 111 -7.50 -1.73 15.44
N PHE A 112 -7.21 -0.43 15.43
CA PHE A 112 -7.38 0.48 16.56
C PHE A 112 -8.64 1.34 16.50
N ASP A 113 -9.51 1.13 15.47
CA ASP A 113 -10.74 1.90 15.33
C ASP A 113 -11.81 1.40 16.31
N ASP A 114 -12.20 2.28 17.25
CA ASP A 114 -13.21 2.00 18.27
C ASP A 114 -14.64 2.31 17.79
N LYS A 115 -14.82 2.77 16.55
CA LYS A 115 -16.14 3.21 16.04
C LYS A 115 -17.03 2.05 15.61
N GLY A 116 -16.49 0.83 15.55
CA GLY A 116 -17.23 -0.37 15.15
C GLY A 116 -17.65 -0.39 13.67
N LEU A 117 -16.97 0.37 12.82
CA LEU A 117 -17.17 0.36 11.37
C LEU A 117 -16.75 -1.00 10.80
N ASN A 118 -17.41 -1.45 9.75
CA ASN A 118 -16.89 -2.54 8.96
C ASN A 118 -15.70 -2.05 8.09
N ILE A 119 -14.90 -2.99 7.55
CA ILE A 119 -13.70 -2.65 6.80
C ILE A 119 -13.98 -1.80 5.55
N ASP A 120 -15.08 -2.07 4.85
CA ASP A 120 -15.46 -1.35 3.63
C ASP A 120 -15.81 0.12 3.97
N GLU A 121 -16.60 0.34 5.02
CA GLU A 121 -16.96 1.68 5.49
C GLU A 121 -15.75 2.45 6.02
N PHE A 122 -14.89 1.77 6.78
CA PHE A 122 -13.66 2.36 7.28
C PHE A 122 -12.77 2.82 6.12
N VAL A 123 -12.42 1.92 5.19
CA VAL A 123 -11.57 2.24 4.04
C VAL A 123 -12.18 3.37 3.21
N HIS A 124 -13.49 3.29 2.90
CA HIS A 124 -14.17 4.35 2.18
C HIS A 124 -14.05 5.71 2.88
N SER A 125 -14.17 5.76 4.19
CA SER A 125 -14.06 7.01 4.95
C SER A 125 -12.66 7.60 4.91
N GLN A 126 -11.62 6.74 4.90
CA GLN A 126 -10.22 7.17 4.93
C GLN A 126 -9.71 7.68 3.57
N ILE A 127 -10.20 7.11 2.47
CA ILE A 127 -9.73 7.44 1.12
C ILE A 127 -10.75 8.20 0.27
N LYS A 128 -11.79 8.76 0.90
CA LYS A 128 -12.91 9.45 0.22
C LYS A 128 -12.45 10.51 -0.78
N ASP A 129 -11.33 11.19 -0.50
CA ASP A 129 -10.84 12.32 -1.30
C ASP A 129 -10.24 11.87 -2.65
N VAL A 130 -9.95 10.58 -2.81
CA VAL A 130 -9.41 10.00 -4.04
C VAL A 130 -10.43 9.12 -4.78
N ILE A 131 -11.61 8.91 -4.22
CA ILE A 131 -12.70 8.16 -4.87
C ILE A 131 -13.31 9.04 -5.97
N GLY A 132 -13.35 8.51 -7.20
CA GLY A 132 -13.85 9.23 -8.38
C GLY A 132 -12.95 10.38 -8.85
N ALA A 133 -11.78 10.60 -8.25
CA ALA A 133 -10.85 11.66 -8.59
C ALA A 133 -9.95 11.23 -9.76
N HIS A 134 -10.47 11.22 -10.98
CA HIS A 134 -9.74 10.80 -12.18
C HIS A 134 -9.02 11.94 -12.90
N ASP A 135 -9.07 13.14 -12.36
CA ASP A 135 -8.34 14.28 -12.93
C ASP A 135 -6.83 14.02 -12.89
N PRO A 136 -6.10 14.40 -13.95
CA PRO A 136 -4.66 14.23 -13.96
C PRO A 136 -4.04 15.03 -12.80
N ILE A 137 -3.17 14.37 -12.02
CA ILE A 137 -2.49 14.97 -10.86
C ILE A 137 -1.71 16.24 -11.27
N LEU A 138 -1.33 16.31 -12.54
CA LEU A 138 -0.60 17.43 -13.14
C LEU A 138 -1.18 17.80 -14.50
N ASP A 139 -1.91 18.91 -14.57
CA ASP A 139 -2.49 19.45 -15.82
C ASP A 139 -1.47 20.22 -16.67
N SER A 140 -0.37 20.60 -16.07
CA SER A 140 0.68 21.39 -16.74
C SER A 140 2.07 20.83 -16.44
N PRO A 141 3.05 21.06 -17.34
CA PRO A 141 4.43 20.75 -17.07
C PRO A 141 4.90 21.39 -15.75
N GLN A 142 5.55 20.61 -14.92
CA GLN A 142 6.10 21.08 -13.65
C GLN A 142 7.55 21.53 -13.83
N ASP A 143 7.92 22.64 -13.22
CA ASP A 143 9.29 23.09 -13.16
C ASP A 143 10.07 22.28 -12.09
N LEU A 144 11.23 21.76 -12.46
CA LEU A 144 12.14 21.15 -11.52
C LEU A 144 13.17 22.18 -11.04
N VAL A 145 13.09 22.54 -9.77
CA VAL A 145 14.09 23.40 -9.14
C VAL A 145 15.17 22.54 -8.51
N LEU A 146 16.41 22.61 -9.05
CA LEU A 146 17.57 21.93 -8.49
C LEU A 146 18.31 22.88 -7.56
N PHE A 147 18.20 22.66 -6.26
CA PHE A 147 19.01 23.39 -5.26
C PHE A 147 20.35 22.70 -5.08
N GLY A 148 21.36 23.22 -5.82
CA GLY A 148 22.70 22.67 -5.85
C GLY A 148 22.95 21.71 -7.00
N PHE A 149 23.80 22.13 -7.95
CA PHE A 149 24.17 21.36 -9.13
C PHE A 149 25.59 20.78 -9.01
N GLY A 150 25.88 20.16 -7.86
CA GLY A 150 27.10 19.42 -7.60
C GLY A 150 27.16 18.06 -8.30
N ARG A 151 28.13 17.19 -7.93
CA ARG A 151 28.30 15.86 -8.54
C ARG A 151 27.02 15.02 -8.48
N ILE A 152 26.32 15.02 -7.33
CA ILE A 152 25.09 14.28 -7.12
C ILE A 152 23.93 14.88 -7.91
N GLY A 153 23.73 16.19 -7.87
CA GLY A 153 22.68 16.87 -8.61
C GLY A 153 22.79 16.67 -10.13
N ARG A 154 24.01 16.68 -10.68
CA ARG A 154 24.26 16.34 -12.09
C ARG A 154 23.89 14.91 -12.41
N SER A 155 24.31 13.94 -11.57
CA SER A 155 24.00 12.53 -11.77
C SER A 155 22.48 12.29 -11.80
N VAL A 156 21.75 12.87 -10.85
CA VAL A 156 20.29 12.76 -10.80
C VAL A 156 19.65 13.39 -12.04
N SER A 157 20.08 14.57 -12.46
CA SER A 157 19.55 15.24 -13.65
C SER A 157 19.75 14.42 -14.93
N TYR A 158 20.94 13.85 -15.13
CA TYR A 158 21.22 13.06 -16.33
C TYR A 158 20.52 11.70 -16.35
N THR A 159 20.27 11.09 -15.19
CA THR A 159 19.62 9.78 -15.11
C THR A 159 18.10 9.86 -15.15
N HIS A 160 17.50 10.91 -14.59
CA HIS A 160 16.05 11.02 -14.41
C HIS A 160 15.38 12.06 -15.30
N LEU A 161 16.11 13.08 -15.76
CA LEU A 161 15.60 14.09 -16.68
C LEU A 161 16.10 13.82 -18.10
N ARG A 162 15.34 13.03 -18.83
CA ARG A 162 15.57 12.89 -20.27
C ARG A 162 14.96 14.11 -20.95
N ALA A 163 15.77 15.11 -21.27
CA ALA A 163 15.31 16.22 -22.09
C ALA A 163 14.69 15.69 -23.39
N PRO A 164 13.53 16.21 -23.83
CA PRO A 164 12.99 15.90 -25.15
C PRO A 164 14.11 16.14 -26.19
N ARG A 165 14.33 15.19 -27.08
CA ARG A 165 15.24 15.41 -28.21
C ARG A 165 14.69 16.57 -29.00
N ASP A 166 15.43 17.66 -29.09
CA ASP A 166 15.15 18.77 -30.00
C ASP A 166 15.12 18.21 -31.44
N PRO A 167 13.96 18.17 -32.11
CA PRO A 167 13.86 17.63 -33.46
C PRO A 167 14.63 18.48 -34.48
N ASN A 168 15.07 19.71 -34.13
CA ASN A 168 15.80 20.63 -34.99
C ASN A 168 17.31 20.58 -34.81
N ARG A 169 17.86 19.73 -33.93
CA ARG A 169 19.29 19.52 -33.78
C ARG A 169 19.78 18.43 -34.74
N SER A 170 19.56 18.63 -36.03
CA SER A 170 20.18 17.86 -37.09
C SER A 170 21.35 18.65 -37.68
N ARG A 171 22.55 18.10 -37.49
CA ARG A 171 23.84 18.34 -38.12
C ARG A 171 24.77 19.31 -37.46
#